data_758a81aeb65712b0f58d322c80268490
#
_entry.id   758a81aeb65712b0f58d322c80268490
#
_cell.length_a   1.000
_cell.length_b   1.000
_cell.length_c   1.000
_cell.angle_alpha   90.00
_cell.angle_beta   90.00
_cell.angle_gamma   90.00
#
_symmetry.space_group_name_H-M   'P 1'
#
loop_
_entity.id
_entity.type
_entity.pdbx_description
1 polymer ?
#
loop_
_entity_poly.entity_id
_entity_poly.type
_entity_poly.pdbx_seq_one_letter_code
_entity_poly.pdbx_strand_id
1 'polypeptide(L)'
;MNRYISLTGHDCLIPSLLIDTHAPIDVLHDAAAFRIRAATQLLENFAAETLRSEPVLLQELTLVCSILLRDGCDLLDVTSRRLQPQMT
;
A
#
# COMPACT_ATOMS: atom_id res chain seq x y z
N MET A 1 9.32 -10.06 15.56
CA MET A 1 9.20 -9.48 14.23
C MET A 1 10.54 -8.86 13.85
N ASN A 2 11.00 -9.09 12.64
CA ASN A 2 12.22 -8.44 12.16
C ASN A 2 12.03 -6.94 12.07
N ARG A 3 13.11 -6.19 12.26
CA ARG A 3 13.03 -4.74 12.18
C ARG A 3 12.63 -4.26 10.78
N TYR A 4 13.14 -4.93 9.75
CA TYR A 4 12.82 -4.55 8.38
C TYR A 4 12.09 -5.69 7.70
N ILE A 5 10.94 -5.38 7.14
CA ILE A 5 10.13 -6.33 6.38
C ILE A 5 9.98 -5.78 4.97
N SER A 6 10.18 -6.64 3.98
CA SER A 6 10.08 -6.24 2.59
C SER A 6 8.65 -5.90 2.21
N LEU A 7 8.49 -4.83 1.44
CA LEU A 7 7.23 -4.59 0.74
C LEU A 7 7.06 -5.66 -0.33
N THR A 8 5.82 -5.99 -0.62
CA THR A 8 5.50 -6.93 -1.69
C THR A 8 5.93 -6.34 -3.02
N GLY A 9 6.83 -7.02 -3.73
CA GLY A 9 7.30 -6.55 -5.01
C GLY A 9 6.36 -6.92 -6.12
N HIS A 10 6.28 -6.05 -7.10
CA HIS A 10 5.48 -6.28 -8.30
C HIS A 10 6.32 -6.50 -9.54
N ASP A 11 7.55 -6.04 -9.50
CA ASP A 11 8.38 -6.00 -10.69
C ASP A 11 9.79 -6.54 -10.47
N CYS A 12 10.13 -6.95 -9.26
CA CYS A 12 11.46 -7.42 -8.93
C CYS A 12 11.40 -8.68 -8.08
N LEU A 13 12.37 -9.57 -8.29
CA LEU A 13 12.52 -10.73 -7.44
C LEU A 13 13.25 -10.39 -6.15
N ILE A 14 14.09 -9.37 -6.18
CA ILE A 14 14.85 -8.96 -5.01
C ILE A 14 14.20 -7.73 -4.42
N PRO A 15 13.78 -7.75 -3.15
CA PRO A 15 13.14 -6.59 -2.54
C PRO A 15 14.11 -5.43 -2.45
N SER A 16 13.67 -4.27 -2.90
CA SER A 16 14.46 -3.04 -2.81
C SER A 16 13.90 -2.06 -1.79
N LEU A 17 12.67 -2.24 -1.36
CA LEU A 17 12.01 -1.36 -0.40
C LEU A 17 11.61 -2.15 0.82
N LEU A 18 11.87 -1.59 2.00
CA LEU A 18 11.61 -2.24 3.27
C LEU A 18 10.77 -1.35 4.16
N ILE A 19 10.00 -1.99 5.04
CA ILE A 19 9.27 -1.29 6.10
C ILE A 19 10.08 -1.40 7.38
N ASP A 20 10.34 -0.27 8.03
CA ASP A 20 10.92 -0.25 9.36
C ASP A 20 9.81 -0.54 10.37
N THR A 21 9.81 -1.77 10.89
CA THR A 21 8.78 -2.18 11.85
C THR A 21 8.90 -1.49 13.20
N HIS A 22 10.01 -0.77 13.43
CA HIS A 22 10.21 0.00 14.67
C HIS A 22 9.79 1.45 14.52
N ALA A 23 9.34 1.87 13.35
CA ALA A 23 8.82 3.21 13.18
C ALA A 23 7.62 3.44 14.12
N PRO A 24 7.34 4.69 14.53
CA PRO A 24 6.16 4.97 15.36
C PRO A 24 4.89 4.45 14.68
N ILE A 25 3.98 3.93 15.49
CA ILE A 25 2.74 3.34 14.97
C ILE A 25 1.91 4.34 14.19
N ASP A 26 1.85 5.58 14.66
CA ASP A 26 1.11 6.62 13.95
C ASP A 26 1.72 6.91 12.56
N VAL A 27 3.05 6.84 12.46
CA VAL A 27 3.71 7.02 11.16
C VAL A 27 3.38 5.88 10.21
N LEU A 28 3.42 4.65 10.70
CA LEU A 28 3.06 3.48 9.89
C LEU A 28 1.60 3.55 9.45
N HIS A 29 0.72 3.89 10.38
CA HIS A 29 -0.70 4.02 10.10
C HIS A 29 -0.96 5.12 9.06
N ASP A 30 -0.35 6.29 9.24
CA ASP A 30 -0.54 7.41 8.32
C ASP A 30 0.00 7.10 6.93
N ALA A 31 1.13 6.39 6.86
CA ALA A 31 1.68 5.97 5.57
C ALA A 31 0.72 5.03 4.85
N ALA A 32 0.10 4.10 5.58
CA ALA A 32 -0.89 3.20 5.01
C ALA A 32 -2.13 3.97 4.56
N ALA A 33 -2.66 4.84 5.42
CA ALA A 33 -3.86 5.62 5.12
C ALA A 33 -3.65 6.52 3.91
N PHE A 34 -2.49 7.13 3.80
CA PHE A 34 -2.17 7.99 2.67
C PHE A 34 -2.24 7.22 1.35
N ARG A 35 -1.65 6.02 1.32
CA ARG A 35 -1.62 5.20 0.11
C ARG A 35 -3.00 4.70 -0.27
N ILE A 36 -3.76 4.25 0.71
CA ILE A 36 -5.12 3.77 0.46
C ILE A 36 -6.00 4.91 -0.03
N ARG A 37 -5.88 6.08 0.58
CA ARG A 37 -6.67 7.26 0.18
C ARG A 37 -6.29 7.70 -1.22
N ALA A 38 -5.00 7.69 -1.57
CA ALA A 38 -4.56 8.07 -2.90
C ALA A 38 -5.17 7.14 -3.96
N ALA A 39 -5.14 5.84 -3.72
CA ALA A 39 -5.73 4.88 -4.65
C ALA A 39 -7.25 5.07 -4.75
N THR A 40 -7.91 5.30 -3.61
CA THR A 40 -9.35 5.51 -3.57
C THR A 40 -9.75 6.74 -4.37
N GLN A 41 -9.06 7.85 -4.15
CA GLN A 41 -9.38 9.10 -4.86
C GLN A 41 -9.15 8.96 -6.36
N LEU A 42 -8.09 8.27 -6.73
CA LEU A 42 -7.80 8.07 -8.14
C LEU A 42 -8.89 7.24 -8.81
N LEU A 43 -9.34 6.17 -8.16
CA LEU A 43 -10.42 5.34 -8.69
C LEU A 43 -11.75 6.09 -8.74
N GLU A 44 -12.05 6.90 -7.73
CA GLU A 44 -13.28 7.70 -7.71
C GLU A 44 -13.28 8.72 -8.84
N ASN A 45 -12.16 9.40 -9.06
CA ASN A 45 -12.07 10.37 -10.13
C ASN A 45 -12.19 9.71 -11.50
N PHE A 46 -11.59 8.54 -11.66
CA PHE A 46 -11.69 7.80 -12.91
C PHE A 46 -13.13 7.37 -13.17
N ALA A 47 -13.81 6.88 -12.15
CA ALA A 47 -15.21 6.45 -12.28
C ALA A 47 -16.13 7.61 -12.61
N ALA A 48 -15.86 8.79 -12.03
CA ALA A 48 -16.70 9.97 -12.26
C ALA A 48 -16.58 10.50 -13.66
N GLU A 49 -15.46 10.25 -14.31
CA GLU A 49 -15.22 10.78 -15.63
C GLU A 49 -15.86 9.97 -16.71
N THR A 50 -16.63 9.06 -16.53
CA THR A 50 -17.33 8.26 -17.51
C THR A 50 -16.67 8.14 -18.85
N LEU A 51 -15.40 8.30 -18.96
CA LEU A 51 -14.77 8.45 -20.18
C LEU A 51 -14.25 7.22 -20.71
N ARG A 52 -14.35 7.06 -21.92
CA ARG A 52 -13.72 6.10 -22.70
C ARG A 52 -12.35 5.93 -22.20
N SER A 53 -12.10 4.89 -21.61
CA SER A 53 -10.79 4.57 -21.20
C SER A 53 -10.08 3.88 -22.32
N GLU A 54 -8.95 4.41 -22.65
CA GLU A 54 -8.06 3.69 -23.49
C GLU A 54 -7.51 2.51 -22.72
N PRO A 55 -7.32 1.34 -23.34
CA PRO A 55 -6.83 0.16 -22.63
C PRO A 55 -5.50 0.38 -21.92
N VAL A 56 -4.60 1.17 -22.51
CA VAL A 56 -3.31 1.46 -21.91
C VAL A 56 -3.49 2.27 -20.62
N LEU A 57 -4.36 3.27 -20.66
CA LEU A 57 -4.62 4.10 -19.48
C LEU A 57 -5.25 3.27 -18.37
N LEU A 58 -6.16 2.37 -18.71
CA LEU A 58 -6.78 1.50 -17.74
C LEU A 58 -5.76 0.56 -17.10
N GLN A 59 -4.84 0.02 -17.89
CA GLN A 59 -3.79 -0.83 -17.36
C GLN A 59 -2.87 -0.07 -16.42
N GLU A 60 -2.48 1.15 -16.79
CA GLU A 60 -1.62 1.97 -15.94
C GLU A 60 -2.31 2.33 -14.64
N LEU A 61 -3.58 2.71 -14.70
CA LEU A 61 -4.35 3.03 -13.51
C LEU A 61 -4.45 1.83 -12.58
N THR A 62 -4.75 0.66 -13.15
CA THR A 62 -4.86 -0.56 -12.38
C THR A 62 -3.54 -0.91 -11.70
N LEU A 63 -2.43 -0.77 -12.41
CA LEU A 63 -1.12 -1.07 -11.85
C LEU A 63 -0.77 -0.12 -10.70
N VAL A 64 -0.97 1.18 -10.89
CA VAL A 64 -0.67 2.17 -9.85
C VAL A 64 -1.52 1.90 -8.61
N CYS A 65 -2.80 1.67 -8.77
CA CYS A 65 -3.68 1.38 -7.65
C CYS A 65 -3.29 0.09 -6.95
N SER A 66 -2.90 -0.93 -7.70
CA SER A 66 -2.48 -2.20 -7.11
C SER A 66 -1.23 -2.02 -6.25
N ILE A 67 -0.26 -1.24 -6.72
CA ILE A 67 0.95 -0.97 -5.96
C ILE A 67 0.62 -0.21 -4.67
N LEU A 68 -0.17 0.85 -4.78
CA LEU A 68 -0.54 1.66 -3.62
C LEU A 68 -1.31 0.85 -2.58
N LEU A 69 -2.26 0.05 -3.04
CA LEU A 69 -3.08 -0.76 -2.14
C LEU A 69 -2.25 -1.88 -1.52
N ARG A 70 -1.35 -2.49 -2.26
CA ARG A 70 -0.49 -3.53 -1.71
C ARG A 70 0.44 -2.97 -0.66
N ASP A 71 1.05 -1.82 -0.92
CA ASP A 71 1.90 -1.16 0.06
C ASP A 71 1.10 -0.77 1.30
N GLY A 72 -0.11 -0.26 1.12
CA GLY A 72 -0.99 0.07 2.23
C GLY A 72 -1.33 -1.15 3.06
N CYS A 73 -1.63 -2.28 2.43
CA CYS A 73 -1.91 -3.52 3.13
C CYS A 73 -0.70 -4.02 3.91
N ASP A 74 0.48 -3.95 3.31
CA ASP A 74 1.71 -4.38 3.98
C ASP A 74 1.97 -3.53 5.23
N LEU A 75 1.77 -2.21 5.12
CA LEU A 75 1.93 -1.30 6.24
C LEU A 75 0.90 -1.56 7.34
N LEU A 76 -0.35 -1.80 6.96
CA LEU A 76 -1.41 -2.13 7.93
C LEU A 76 -1.11 -3.43 8.63
N ASP A 77 -0.57 -4.41 7.92
CA ASP A 77 -0.22 -5.69 8.52
C ASP A 77 0.83 -5.51 9.61
N VAL A 78 1.87 -4.72 9.34
CA VAL A 78 2.90 -4.42 10.35
C VAL A 78 2.29 -3.68 11.52
N THR A 79 1.46 -2.68 11.26
CA THR A 79 0.79 -1.90 12.32
C THR A 79 -0.06 -2.82 13.19
N SER A 80 -0.83 -3.69 12.57
CA SER A 80 -1.69 -4.63 13.27
C SER A 80 -0.90 -5.56 14.17
N ARG A 81 0.21 -6.09 13.67
CA ARG A 81 1.06 -6.98 14.46
C ARG A 81 1.65 -6.28 15.68
N ARG A 82 2.02 -5.03 15.53
CA ARG A 82 2.58 -4.26 16.65
C ARG A 82 1.54 -3.91 17.70
N LEU A 83 0.28 -3.82 17.30
CA LEU A 83 -0.81 -3.51 18.21
C LEU A 83 -1.36 -4.74 18.92
N GLN A 84 -1.01 -5.94 18.45
CA GLN A 84 -1.49 -7.17 19.08
C GLN A 84 -0.91 -7.29 20.47
N PRO A 85 -1.77 -7.61 21.46
CA PRO A 85 -1.25 -7.87 22.79
C PRO A 85 -0.34 -9.08 22.75
N GLN A 86 0.74 -8.99 23.52
CA GLN A 86 1.61 -10.14 23.65
C GLN A 86 0.93 -11.19 24.45
N MET A 87 0.66 -12.30 23.83
CA MET A 87 0.11 -13.45 24.52
C MET A 87 1.25 -14.19 25.15
N THR A 88 1.27 -14.23 26.41
CA THR A 88 2.23 -15.04 27.12
C THR A 88 1.65 -16.38 27.45
#